data_2ce6fd978409dc599d85cdb5e3e5a232
#
_entry.id   2ce6fd978409dc599d85cdb5e3e5a232
#
_cell.length_a   1.000
_cell.length_b   1.000
_cell.length_c   1.000
_cell.angle_alpha   90.00
_cell.angle_beta   90.00
_cell.angle_gamma   90.00
#
_symmetry.space_group_name_H-M   'P 1'
#
loop_
_entity.id
_entity.type
_entity.pdbx_description
1 polymer ?
#
loop_
_entity_poly.entity_id
_entity_poly.type
_entity_poly.pdbx_seq_one_letter_code
_entity_poly.pdbx_strand_id
1 'polypeptide(L)'
;MRTAQQFYKELGADGLALRKKPEHTRLELKYLKKILKKKQKILDLACGYGRFTIPLAKGGYDIEGLDLSPNLLKKAKNDAKRSKIPIKFIEGNMTKLPYNEKSFDAIICMWSAFIELTKEEDQIKALKEMLRVLNERGFAFIEIPAPQKVFRNLKTKRKDVKSQKIRGRVVQSIIDGVLANPMYLHNKKTMEKLMKKVKPRRFKISIEEFGGRPRTLVWMWK
;
A
#
# COMPACT_ATOMS: atom_id res chain seq x y z
N MET A 1 14.46 17.21 2.44
CA MET A 1 14.03 16.04 1.64
C MET A 1 12.51 16.11 1.55
N ARG A 2 11.92 15.96 0.35
CA ARG A 2 10.47 16.06 0.12
C ARG A 2 9.74 14.95 0.89
N THR A 3 8.63 15.28 1.53
CA THR A 3 7.80 14.30 2.26
C THR A 3 6.76 13.66 1.33
N ALA A 4 6.25 12.49 1.71
CA ALA A 4 5.15 11.82 0.99
C ALA A 4 3.92 12.74 0.85
N GLN A 5 3.55 13.46 1.92
CA GLN A 5 2.45 14.42 1.89
C GLN A 5 2.65 15.51 0.84
N GLN A 6 3.85 16.10 0.76
CA GLN A 6 4.17 17.13 -0.24
C GLN A 6 4.03 16.59 -1.66
N PHE A 7 4.54 15.39 -1.93
CA PHE A 7 4.44 14.75 -3.23
C PHE A 7 2.98 14.51 -3.63
N TYR A 8 2.18 13.90 -2.76
CA TYR A 8 0.78 13.61 -3.07
C TYR A 8 -0.09 14.86 -3.11
N LYS A 9 0.30 15.94 -2.40
CA LYS A 9 -0.36 17.24 -2.54
C LYS A 9 -0.16 17.82 -3.94
N GLU A 10 1.05 17.76 -4.49
CA GLU A 10 1.37 18.32 -5.81
C GLU A 10 0.88 17.43 -6.97
N LEU A 11 1.03 16.11 -6.85
CA LEU A 11 0.55 15.17 -7.85
C LEU A 11 -0.99 15.18 -7.97
N GLY A 12 -1.65 15.41 -6.85
CA GLY A 12 -3.11 15.32 -6.76
C GLY A 12 -3.66 13.90 -6.96
N ALA A 13 -4.92 13.74 -6.65
CA ALA A 13 -5.58 12.45 -6.77
C ALA A 13 -5.82 12.04 -8.22
N ASP A 14 -6.09 13.00 -9.11
CA ASP A 14 -6.30 12.73 -10.54
C ASP A 14 -5.00 12.34 -11.23
N GLY A 15 -3.88 13.03 -10.94
CA GLY A 15 -2.56 12.65 -11.43
C GLY A 15 -2.16 11.24 -10.96
N LEU A 16 -2.54 10.86 -9.74
CA LEU A 16 -2.33 9.51 -9.23
C LEU A 16 -3.21 8.47 -9.95
N ALA A 17 -4.48 8.80 -10.20
CA ALA A 17 -5.43 7.91 -10.88
C ALA A 17 -5.05 7.64 -12.33
N LEU A 18 -4.62 8.66 -13.07
CA LEU A 18 -4.18 8.54 -14.47
C LEU A 18 -2.99 7.59 -14.66
N ARG A 19 -2.20 7.36 -13.62
CA ARG A 19 -1.06 6.41 -13.66
C ARG A 19 -1.47 4.95 -13.53
N LYS A 20 -2.77 4.66 -13.36
CA LYS A 20 -3.31 3.31 -13.19
C LYS A 20 -4.11 2.87 -14.40
N LYS A 21 -3.69 1.76 -14.97
CA LYS A 21 -4.48 1.10 -15.99
C LYS A 21 -5.70 0.43 -15.34
N PRO A 22 -6.92 0.67 -15.80
CA PRO A 22 -8.14 0.07 -15.24
C PRO A 22 -8.09 -1.46 -15.18
N GLU A 23 -7.48 -2.10 -16.19
CA GLU A 23 -7.32 -3.55 -16.23
C GLU A 23 -6.49 -4.11 -15.08
N HIS A 24 -5.41 -3.42 -14.68
CA HIS A 24 -4.63 -3.83 -13.50
C HIS A 24 -5.47 -3.75 -12.24
N THR A 25 -6.24 -2.68 -12.07
CA THR A 25 -7.16 -2.54 -10.94
C THR A 25 -8.18 -3.67 -10.88
N ARG A 26 -8.76 -4.03 -12.02
CA ARG A 26 -9.73 -5.13 -12.11
C ARG A 26 -9.13 -6.48 -11.70
N LEU A 27 -7.91 -6.78 -12.15
CA LEU A 27 -7.21 -8.00 -11.79
C LEU A 27 -6.82 -8.04 -10.32
N GLU A 28 -6.32 -6.91 -9.77
CA GLU A 28 -5.98 -6.76 -8.36
C GLU A 28 -7.23 -6.94 -7.47
N LEU A 29 -8.36 -6.32 -7.83
CA LEU A 29 -9.63 -6.51 -7.13
C LEU A 29 -10.13 -7.96 -7.20
N LYS A 30 -9.98 -8.63 -8.35
CA LYS A 30 -10.33 -10.05 -8.49
C LYS A 30 -9.52 -10.90 -7.50
N TYR A 31 -8.24 -10.61 -7.33
CA TYR A 31 -7.39 -11.29 -6.36
C TYR A 31 -7.82 -10.99 -4.92
N LEU A 32 -8.02 -9.71 -4.58
CA LEU A 32 -8.46 -9.30 -3.24
C LEU A 32 -9.77 -9.98 -2.84
N LYS A 33 -10.75 -10.07 -3.76
CA LYS A 33 -12.02 -10.76 -3.52
C LYS A 33 -11.87 -12.27 -3.26
N LYS A 34 -10.77 -12.91 -3.70
CA LYS A 34 -10.49 -14.32 -3.39
C LYS A 34 -9.95 -14.50 -1.97
N ILE A 35 -9.21 -13.53 -1.45
CA ILE A 35 -8.52 -13.63 -0.15
C ILE A 35 -9.30 -12.99 1.00
N LEU A 36 -10.17 -12.03 0.70
CA LEU A 36 -11.00 -11.32 1.66
C LEU A 36 -12.39 -11.96 1.77
N LYS A 37 -12.98 -11.92 2.96
CA LYS A 37 -14.34 -12.39 3.23
C LYS A 37 -15.22 -11.22 3.64
N LYS A 38 -16.49 -11.19 3.19
CA LYS A 38 -17.46 -10.11 3.51
C LYS A 38 -17.72 -9.93 5.01
N LYS A 39 -17.57 -11.01 5.79
CA LYS A 39 -17.73 -11.00 7.26
C LYS A 39 -16.54 -10.37 8.00
N GLN A 40 -15.44 -10.11 7.32
CA GLN A 40 -14.23 -9.54 7.91
C GLN A 40 -14.32 -8.04 7.98
N LYS A 41 -13.89 -7.47 9.10
CA LYS A 41 -13.60 -6.04 9.20
C LYS A 41 -12.22 -5.76 8.63
N ILE A 42 -12.17 -4.97 7.58
CA ILE A 42 -10.97 -4.78 6.74
C ILE A 42 -10.46 -3.35 6.86
N LEU A 43 -9.14 -3.20 6.97
CA LEU A 43 -8.46 -1.92 6.83
C LEU A 43 -7.69 -1.88 5.50
N ASP A 44 -8.03 -0.90 4.65
CA ASP A 44 -7.20 -0.52 3.50
C ASP A 44 -6.19 0.53 3.96
N LEU A 45 -4.96 0.10 4.21
CA LEU A 45 -3.89 0.91 4.76
C LEU A 45 -3.10 1.60 3.64
N ALA A 46 -3.02 2.93 3.69
CA ALA A 46 -2.59 3.81 2.60
C ALA A 46 -3.54 3.70 1.40
N CYS A 47 -4.83 3.89 1.67
CA CYS A 47 -5.92 3.69 0.71
C CYS A 47 -5.94 4.72 -0.44
N GLY A 48 -5.22 5.83 -0.31
CA GLY A 48 -5.18 6.92 -1.27
C GLY A 48 -6.56 7.51 -1.53
N TYR A 49 -6.94 7.60 -2.80
CA TYR A 49 -8.26 8.06 -3.23
C TYR A 49 -9.36 6.97 -3.19
N GLY A 50 -9.13 5.87 -2.47
CA GLY A 50 -10.13 4.80 -2.29
C GLY A 50 -10.23 3.81 -3.45
N ARG A 51 -9.15 3.62 -4.21
CA ARG A 51 -9.10 2.77 -5.40
C ARG A 51 -9.56 1.33 -5.16
N PHE A 52 -9.26 0.77 -3.99
CA PHE A 52 -9.72 -0.57 -3.58
C PHE A 52 -10.86 -0.48 -2.58
N THR A 53 -10.79 0.47 -1.66
CA THR A 53 -11.79 0.65 -0.60
C THR A 53 -13.20 0.79 -1.19
N ILE A 54 -13.39 1.72 -2.17
CA ILE A 54 -14.72 2.01 -2.73
C ILE A 54 -15.30 0.80 -3.48
N PRO A 55 -14.58 0.15 -4.42
CA PRO A 55 -15.12 -1.01 -5.12
C PRO A 55 -15.38 -2.24 -4.22
N LEU A 56 -14.58 -2.41 -3.16
CA LEU A 56 -14.81 -3.49 -2.19
C LEU A 56 -16.05 -3.20 -1.33
N ALA A 57 -16.20 -1.96 -0.83
CA ALA A 57 -17.39 -1.56 -0.10
C ALA A 57 -18.67 -1.69 -0.97
N LYS A 58 -18.61 -1.30 -2.25
CA LYS A 58 -19.68 -1.57 -3.24
C LYS A 58 -20.00 -3.05 -3.38
N GLY A 59 -19.00 -3.91 -3.22
CA GLY A 59 -19.16 -5.37 -3.24
C GLY A 59 -19.69 -5.96 -1.93
N GLY A 60 -20.03 -5.13 -0.93
CA GLY A 60 -20.56 -5.57 0.36
C GLY A 60 -19.50 -6.03 1.36
N TYR A 61 -18.25 -5.57 1.23
CA TYR A 61 -17.20 -5.80 2.22
C TYR A 61 -17.26 -4.70 3.31
N ASP A 62 -17.09 -5.09 4.57
CA ASP A 62 -16.91 -4.15 5.69
C ASP A 62 -15.46 -3.64 5.67
N ILE A 63 -15.26 -2.49 5.07
CA ILE A 63 -13.92 -1.94 4.83
C ILE A 63 -13.86 -0.45 5.12
N GLU A 64 -12.83 -0.02 5.82
CA GLU A 64 -12.48 1.37 6.01
C GLU A 64 -11.09 1.68 5.45
N GLY A 65 -10.84 2.96 5.12
CA GLY A 65 -9.59 3.41 4.53
C GLY A 65 -8.82 4.34 5.45
N LEU A 66 -7.50 4.15 5.52
CA LEU A 66 -6.60 5.09 6.19
C LEU A 66 -5.51 5.54 5.21
N ASP A 67 -5.27 6.85 5.16
CA ASP A 67 -4.17 7.42 4.37
C ASP A 67 -3.55 8.62 5.08
N LEU A 68 -2.29 8.92 4.78
CA LEU A 68 -1.57 10.07 5.32
C LEU A 68 -1.95 11.37 4.60
N SER A 69 -2.50 11.32 3.40
CA SER A 69 -2.76 12.47 2.53
C SER A 69 -4.22 12.95 2.64
N PRO A 70 -4.48 14.12 3.26
CA PRO A 70 -5.83 14.67 3.35
C PRO A 70 -6.44 14.97 1.97
N ASN A 71 -5.61 15.31 0.98
CA ASN A 71 -6.08 15.58 -0.38
C ASN A 71 -6.60 14.31 -1.09
N LEU A 72 -5.90 13.19 -0.92
CA LEU A 72 -6.37 11.91 -1.45
C LEU A 72 -7.64 11.46 -0.75
N LEU A 73 -7.70 11.61 0.58
CA LEU A 73 -8.89 11.29 1.37
C LEU A 73 -10.09 12.17 1.02
N LYS A 74 -9.87 13.46 0.71
CA LYS A 74 -10.95 14.34 0.24
C LYS A 74 -11.60 13.79 -1.03
N LYS A 75 -10.80 13.32 -2.01
CA LYS A 75 -11.33 12.67 -3.21
C LYS A 75 -12.04 11.37 -2.88
N ALA A 76 -11.44 10.52 -2.04
CA ALA A 76 -12.05 9.25 -1.63
C ALA A 76 -13.43 9.46 -1.00
N LYS A 77 -13.57 10.42 -0.07
CA LYS A 77 -14.82 10.79 0.57
C LYS A 77 -15.85 11.30 -0.44
N ASN A 78 -15.45 12.16 -1.38
CA ASN A 78 -16.33 12.67 -2.43
C ASN A 78 -16.82 11.55 -3.37
N ASP A 79 -15.94 10.62 -3.77
CA ASP A 79 -16.30 9.51 -4.65
C ASP A 79 -17.20 8.49 -3.94
N ALA A 80 -16.97 8.23 -2.66
CA ALA A 80 -17.85 7.40 -1.83
C ALA A 80 -19.25 8.04 -1.67
N LYS A 81 -19.32 9.34 -1.38
CA LYS A 81 -20.57 10.09 -1.30
C LYS A 81 -21.36 10.02 -2.61
N ARG A 82 -20.70 10.24 -3.75
CA ARG A 82 -21.33 10.10 -5.08
C ARG A 82 -21.87 8.70 -5.33
N SER A 83 -21.21 7.72 -4.78
CA SER A 83 -21.62 6.32 -4.86
C SER A 83 -22.68 5.91 -3.84
N LYS A 84 -23.11 6.83 -2.97
CA LYS A 84 -24.07 6.60 -1.86
C LYS A 84 -23.68 5.43 -0.94
N ILE A 85 -22.37 5.26 -0.68
CA ILE A 85 -21.87 4.18 0.16
C ILE A 85 -21.20 4.80 1.38
N PRO A 86 -21.65 4.44 2.59
CA PRO A 86 -21.03 4.90 3.82
C PRO A 86 -19.69 4.18 4.01
N ILE A 87 -18.59 4.88 3.79
CA ILE A 87 -17.23 4.38 4.02
C ILE A 87 -16.52 5.33 4.96
N LYS A 88 -15.91 4.79 6.00
CA LYS A 88 -15.07 5.55 6.92
C LYS A 88 -13.68 5.72 6.32
N PHE A 89 -13.25 6.97 6.15
CA PHE A 89 -11.91 7.35 5.74
C PHE A 89 -11.26 8.21 6.83
N ILE A 90 -10.09 7.77 7.31
CA ILE A 90 -9.36 8.39 8.41
C ILE A 90 -7.99 8.86 7.91
N GLU A 91 -7.62 10.07 8.30
CA GLU A 91 -6.24 10.54 8.17
C GLU A 91 -5.38 9.90 9.26
N GLY A 92 -4.24 9.32 8.87
CA GLY A 92 -3.37 8.67 9.83
C GLY A 92 -2.06 8.17 9.22
N ASN A 93 -1.12 7.87 10.13
CA ASN A 93 0.19 7.35 9.77
C ASN A 93 0.24 5.84 10.08
N MET A 94 0.73 5.04 9.12
CA MET A 94 0.84 3.58 9.29
C MET A 94 1.84 3.17 10.38
N THR A 95 2.73 4.08 10.83
CA THR A 95 3.66 3.82 11.94
C THR A 95 3.06 4.07 13.32
N LYS A 96 1.83 4.63 13.38
CA LYS A 96 1.05 4.87 14.59
C LYS A 96 -0.43 4.89 14.21
N LEU A 97 -1.07 3.74 14.21
CA LEU A 97 -2.46 3.59 13.79
C LEU A 97 -3.43 4.08 14.87
N PRO A 98 -4.43 4.93 14.52
CA PRO A 98 -5.40 5.48 15.48
C PRO A 98 -6.54 4.48 15.77
N TYR A 99 -6.18 3.24 16.04
CA TYR A 99 -7.11 2.15 16.33
C TYR A 99 -6.69 1.39 17.58
N ASN A 100 -7.65 0.84 18.26
CA ASN A 100 -7.41 -0.09 19.37
C ASN A 100 -6.81 -1.40 18.86
N GLU A 101 -6.23 -2.17 19.77
CA GLU A 101 -5.82 -3.54 19.48
C GLU A 101 -7.01 -4.38 19.01
N LYS A 102 -6.74 -5.37 18.17
CA LYS A 102 -7.76 -6.35 17.73
C LYS A 102 -9.00 -5.70 17.07
N SER A 103 -8.78 -4.66 16.27
CA SER A 103 -9.84 -3.92 15.58
C SER A 103 -10.21 -4.48 14.22
N PHE A 104 -9.35 -5.29 13.60
CA PHE A 104 -9.51 -5.75 12.21
C PHE A 104 -9.20 -7.24 12.04
N ASP A 105 -9.90 -7.87 11.11
CA ASP A 105 -9.65 -9.25 10.70
C ASP A 105 -8.66 -9.33 9.54
N ALA A 106 -8.61 -8.30 8.71
CA ALA A 106 -7.68 -8.21 7.59
C ALA A 106 -7.18 -6.79 7.38
N ILE A 107 -5.92 -6.67 6.98
CA ILE A 107 -5.31 -5.42 6.52
C ILE A 107 -4.78 -5.66 5.12
N ILE A 108 -5.08 -4.75 4.21
CA ILE A 108 -4.43 -4.69 2.90
C ILE A 108 -3.59 -3.43 2.81
N CYS A 109 -2.34 -3.54 2.34
CA CYS A 109 -1.47 -2.41 2.06
C CYS A 109 -0.96 -2.55 0.63
N MET A 110 -1.58 -1.79 -0.25
CA MET A 110 -1.51 -2.00 -1.67
C MET A 110 -0.64 -0.95 -2.37
N TRP A 111 -0.29 -1.27 -3.60
CA TRP A 111 0.39 -0.39 -4.51
C TRP A 111 1.69 0.21 -3.99
N SER A 112 2.44 -0.63 -3.30
CA SER A 112 3.82 -0.29 -2.90
C SER A 112 3.92 0.82 -1.84
N ALA A 113 2.83 1.18 -1.16
CA ALA A 113 2.85 2.22 -0.13
C ALA A 113 3.86 1.92 0.98
N PHE A 114 4.01 0.64 1.35
CA PHE A 114 4.95 0.22 2.39
C PHE A 114 6.41 0.59 2.09
N ILE A 115 6.83 0.57 0.83
CA ILE A 115 8.22 0.87 0.45
C ILE A 115 8.58 2.36 0.51
N GLU A 116 7.61 3.24 0.72
CA GLU A 116 7.85 4.67 0.99
C GLU A 116 8.40 4.92 2.40
N LEU A 117 8.29 3.94 3.29
CA LEU A 117 9.01 3.93 4.56
C LEU A 117 10.49 3.59 4.30
N THR A 118 11.35 4.61 4.20
CA THR A 118 12.76 4.41 3.83
C THR A 118 13.67 4.04 4.98
N LYS A 119 13.21 4.23 6.24
CA LYS A 119 13.93 3.86 7.46
C LYS A 119 13.44 2.52 7.99
N GLU A 120 14.38 1.65 8.39
CA GLU A 120 14.05 0.31 8.92
C GLU A 120 13.19 0.39 10.19
N GLU A 121 13.45 1.38 11.05
CA GLU A 121 12.67 1.57 12.28
C GLU A 121 11.19 1.86 11.98
N ASP A 122 10.90 2.69 10.97
CA ASP A 122 9.53 3.01 10.57
C ASP A 122 8.83 1.82 9.92
N GLN A 123 9.58 1.02 9.14
CA GLN A 123 9.07 -0.24 8.58
C GLN A 123 8.68 -1.23 9.69
N ILE A 124 9.54 -1.39 10.72
CA ILE A 124 9.26 -2.24 11.88
C ILE A 124 8.06 -1.72 12.66
N LYS A 125 7.97 -0.41 12.91
CA LYS A 125 6.82 0.21 13.60
C LYS A 125 5.52 -0.08 12.85
N ALA A 126 5.50 0.16 11.53
CA ALA A 126 4.32 -0.08 10.71
C ALA A 126 3.86 -1.55 10.75
N LEU A 127 4.80 -2.50 10.63
CA LEU A 127 4.47 -3.93 10.71
C LEU A 127 3.98 -4.34 12.10
N LYS A 128 4.55 -3.78 13.18
CA LYS A 128 4.08 -4.01 14.55
C LYS A 128 2.69 -3.42 14.77
N GLU A 129 2.41 -2.23 14.25
CA GLU A 129 1.09 -1.60 14.32
C GLU A 129 0.04 -2.43 13.56
N MET A 130 0.37 -2.94 12.37
CA MET A 130 -0.51 -3.87 11.67
C MET A 130 -0.83 -5.09 12.53
N LEU A 131 0.18 -5.72 13.17
CA LEU A 131 -0.06 -6.84 14.07
C LEU A 131 -0.88 -6.45 15.30
N ARG A 132 -0.63 -5.29 15.88
CA ARG A 132 -1.34 -4.81 17.07
C ARG A 132 -2.84 -4.71 16.81
N VAL A 133 -3.21 -4.07 15.70
CA VAL A 133 -4.62 -3.83 15.38
C VAL A 133 -5.33 -5.03 14.74
N LEU A 134 -4.61 -6.09 14.35
CA LEU A 134 -5.20 -7.33 13.89
C LEU A 134 -5.79 -8.16 15.03
N ASN A 135 -6.92 -8.83 14.77
CA ASN A 135 -7.47 -9.89 15.61
C ASN A 135 -6.54 -11.10 15.64
N GLU A 136 -6.69 -12.00 16.63
CA GLU A 136 -5.81 -13.17 16.86
C GLU A 136 -5.69 -14.12 15.65
N ARG A 137 -6.71 -14.17 14.79
CA ARG A 137 -6.72 -14.96 13.54
C ARG A 137 -6.62 -14.07 12.29
N GLY A 138 -6.31 -12.79 12.49
CA GLY A 138 -6.23 -11.81 11.43
C GLY A 138 -4.94 -11.93 10.61
N PHE A 139 -4.95 -11.30 9.44
CA PHE A 139 -3.78 -11.23 8.57
C PHE A 139 -3.59 -9.86 7.96
N ALA A 140 -2.34 -9.51 7.67
CA ALA A 140 -1.98 -8.40 6.81
C ALA A 140 -1.46 -8.92 5.47
N PHE A 141 -1.91 -8.31 4.38
CA PHE A 141 -1.46 -8.54 3.02
C PHE A 141 -0.83 -7.27 2.47
N ILE A 142 0.45 -7.34 2.12
CA ILE A 142 1.25 -6.21 1.64
C ILE A 142 1.75 -6.54 0.24
N GLU A 143 1.51 -5.64 -0.72
CA GLU A 143 1.95 -5.79 -2.09
C GLU A 143 3.03 -4.75 -2.40
N ILE A 144 4.19 -5.22 -2.86
CA ILE A 144 5.33 -4.39 -3.24
C ILE A 144 5.89 -4.80 -4.61
N PRO A 145 6.68 -3.93 -5.28
CA PRO A 145 7.27 -4.28 -6.56
C PRO A 145 8.18 -5.50 -6.49
N ALA A 146 8.13 -6.36 -7.49
CA ALA A 146 9.15 -7.42 -7.64
C ALA A 146 10.53 -6.79 -7.89
N PRO A 147 11.59 -7.27 -7.21
CA PRO A 147 12.92 -6.64 -7.24
C PRO A 147 13.50 -6.49 -8.64
N GLN A 148 13.33 -7.48 -9.49
CA GLN A 148 13.84 -7.47 -10.86
C GLN A 148 13.25 -6.36 -11.72
N LYS A 149 11.98 -6.01 -11.51
CA LYS A 149 11.29 -4.98 -12.29
C LYS A 149 11.72 -3.58 -11.87
N VAL A 150 11.95 -3.36 -10.57
CA VAL A 150 12.41 -2.05 -10.06
C VAL A 150 13.83 -1.75 -10.53
N PHE A 151 14.76 -2.73 -10.48
CA PHE A 151 16.12 -2.54 -10.99
C PHE A 151 16.19 -2.39 -12.51
N ARG A 152 15.30 -3.09 -13.25
CA ARG A 152 15.17 -2.89 -14.72
C ARG A 152 14.62 -1.51 -15.05
N ASN A 153 13.74 -0.96 -14.25
CA ASN A 153 13.16 0.36 -14.46
C ASN A 153 14.12 1.52 -14.12
N LEU A 154 15.18 1.30 -13.34
CA LEU A 154 16.28 2.27 -13.20
C LEU A 154 17.03 2.50 -14.54
N LYS A 155 16.90 1.55 -15.48
CA LYS A 155 17.42 1.63 -16.86
C LYS A 155 16.30 1.74 -17.91
N THR A 156 15.12 2.27 -17.55
CA THR A 156 13.99 2.23 -18.48
C THR A 156 14.18 3.12 -19.68
N LYS A 157 13.71 2.59 -20.84
CA LYS A 157 13.52 3.35 -22.07
C LYS A 157 12.37 4.38 -21.99
N ARG A 158 11.77 4.57 -20.81
CA ARG A 158 10.74 5.61 -20.60
C ARG A 158 11.41 6.96 -20.46
N LYS A 159 11.21 7.83 -21.42
CA LYS A 159 11.76 9.20 -21.44
C LYS A 159 11.23 10.06 -20.28
N ASP A 160 10.06 9.72 -19.76
CA ASP A 160 9.34 10.41 -18.69
C ASP A 160 9.77 10.02 -17.27
N VAL A 161 10.60 8.99 -17.10
CA VAL A 161 11.06 8.53 -15.79
C VAL A 161 12.56 8.48 -15.69
N LYS A 162 13.12 9.32 -14.84
CA LYS A 162 14.53 9.27 -14.42
C LYS A 162 14.59 8.80 -12.98
N SER A 163 15.37 7.76 -12.69
CA SER A 163 15.54 7.24 -11.33
C SER A 163 17.00 7.28 -10.93
N GLN A 164 17.24 7.68 -9.69
CA GLN A 164 18.58 7.72 -9.12
C GLN A 164 18.61 6.97 -7.77
N LYS A 165 19.73 6.32 -7.50
CA LYS A 165 20.01 5.75 -6.19
C LYS A 165 20.42 6.88 -5.25
N ILE A 166 19.76 6.98 -4.08
CA ILE A 166 20.11 7.96 -3.06
C ILE A 166 21.14 7.36 -2.09
N ARG A 167 20.76 6.27 -1.41
CA ARG A 167 21.61 5.60 -0.42
C ARG A 167 21.22 4.13 -0.29
N GLY A 168 22.19 3.23 -0.33
CA GLY A 168 21.96 1.79 -0.13
C GLY A 168 20.88 1.25 -1.07
N ARG A 169 19.72 0.90 -0.53
CA ARG A 169 18.55 0.40 -1.28
C ARG A 169 17.47 1.48 -1.50
N VAL A 170 17.72 2.71 -1.10
CA VAL A 170 16.77 3.81 -1.31
C VAL A 170 17.00 4.41 -2.68
N VAL A 171 15.92 4.51 -3.46
CA VAL A 171 15.91 5.15 -4.78
C VAL A 171 14.85 6.25 -4.80
N GLN A 172 15.07 7.22 -5.66
CA GLN A 172 14.11 8.28 -5.93
C GLN A 172 13.97 8.45 -7.43
N SER A 173 12.76 8.68 -7.89
CA SER A 173 12.44 8.86 -9.30
C SER A 173 11.95 10.28 -9.55
N ILE A 174 12.26 10.81 -10.74
CA ILE A 174 11.58 11.96 -11.31
C ILE A 174 10.62 11.41 -12.35
N ILE A 175 9.36 11.74 -12.26
CA ILE A 175 8.30 11.23 -13.12
C ILE A 175 7.57 12.44 -13.68
N ASP A 176 7.57 12.59 -15.01
CA ASP A 176 7.00 13.76 -15.70
C ASP A 176 7.51 15.10 -15.12
N GLY A 177 8.81 15.18 -14.81
CA GLY A 177 9.44 16.34 -14.20
C GLY A 177 9.19 16.49 -12.69
N VAL A 178 8.31 15.69 -12.09
CA VAL A 178 7.98 15.76 -10.66
C VAL A 178 8.84 14.77 -9.88
N LEU A 179 9.51 15.25 -8.83
CA LEU A 179 10.31 14.41 -7.94
C LEU A 179 9.39 13.54 -7.09
N ALA A 180 9.41 12.23 -7.31
CA ALA A 180 8.64 11.26 -6.55
C ALA A 180 9.20 11.07 -5.13
N ASN A 181 8.43 10.39 -4.26
CA ASN A 181 8.92 10.00 -2.96
C ASN A 181 10.10 9.03 -3.08
N PRO A 182 11.08 9.13 -2.18
CA PRO A 182 12.08 8.09 -2.06
C PRO A 182 11.41 6.77 -1.64
N MET A 183 11.90 5.67 -2.19
CA MET A 183 11.37 4.33 -1.96
C MET A 183 12.49 3.38 -1.57
N TYR A 184 12.26 2.53 -0.58
CA TYR A 184 13.19 1.46 -0.21
C TYR A 184 12.92 0.20 -1.05
N LEU A 185 13.92 -0.26 -1.80
CA LEU A 185 13.78 -1.43 -2.67
C LEU A 185 13.95 -2.73 -1.88
N HIS A 186 12.83 -3.33 -1.50
CA HIS A 186 12.83 -4.64 -0.87
C HIS A 186 13.13 -5.77 -1.86
N ASN A 187 13.71 -6.83 -1.35
CA ASN A 187 13.73 -8.16 -1.94
C ASN A 187 13.29 -9.18 -0.85
N LYS A 188 13.22 -10.45 -1.21
CA LYS A 188 12.80 -11.50 -0.27
C LYS A 188 13.66 -11.49 1.02
N LYS A 189 14.99 -11.42 0.90
CA LYS A 189 15.92 -11.40 2.06
C LYS A 189 15.66 -10.19 3.00
N THR A 190 15.43 -8.99 2.44
CA THR A 190 15.17 -7.80 3.26
C THR A 190 13.82 -7.87 3.95
N MET A 191 12.79 -8.41 3.31
CA MET A 191 11.49 -8.64 3.95
C MET A 191 11.57 -9.73 5.03
N GLU A 192 12.26 -10.83 4.78
CA GLU A 192 12.50 -11.88 5.79
C GLU A 192 13.23 -11.33 7.02
N LYS A 193 14.21 -10.43 6.82
CA LYS A 193 14.91 -9.75 7.92
C LYS A 193 13.93 -8.94 8.78
N LEU A 194 13.01 -8.21 8.16
CA LEU A 194 11.97 -7.46 8.88
C LEU A 194 11.04 -8.40 9.64
N MET A 195 10.59 -9.49 9.02
CA MET A 195 9.71 -10.47 9.68
C MET A 195 10.37 -11.11 10.89
N LYS A 196 11.67 -11.44 10.82
CA LYS A 196 12.44 -11.94 11.98
C LYS A 196 12.50 -10.94 13.14
N LYS A 197 12.54 -9.63 12.86
CA LYS A 197 12.52 -8.58 13.89
C LYS A 197 11.13 -8.32 14.47
N VAL A 198 10.10 -8.41 13.63
CA VAL A 198 8.70 -8.15 14.00
C VAL A 198 8.06 -9.37 14.68
N LYS A 199 8.51 -10.59 14.33
CA LYS A 199 8.08 -11.87 14.88
C LYS A 199 6.56 -12.10 14.81
N PRO A 200 5.93 -12.03 13.63
CA PRO A 200 4.55 -12.47 13.48
C PRO A 200 4.47 -13.99 13.76
N ARG A 201 3.30 -14.49 14.14
CA ARG A 201 3.09 -15.94 14.35
C ARG A 201 3.46 -16.77 13.11
N ARG A 202 3.15 -16.25 11.93
CA ARG A 202 3.50 -16.84 10.63
C ARG A 202 3.65 -15.73 9.59
N PHE A 203 4.49 -15.96 8.59
CA PHE A 203 4.55 -15.12 7.40
C PHE A 203 4.82 -15.95 6.14
N LYS A 204 4.44 -15.41 4.99
CA LYS A 204 4.76 -15.96 3.66
C LYS A 204 5.21 -14.79 2.77
N ILE A 205 6.28 -14.99 2.02
CA ILE A 205 6.76 -14.04 1.02
C ILE A 205 6.92 -14.80 -0.29
N SER A 206 6.18 -14.37 -1.30
CA SER A 206 6.22 -14.96 -2.64
C SER A 206 6.37 -13.88 -3.70
N ILE A 207 6.86 -14.28 -4.87
CA ILE A 207 6.84 -13.45 -6.07
C ILE A 207 5.86 -14.13 -7.02
N GLU A 208 4.77 -13.46 -7.30
CA GLU A 208 3.65 -14.00 -8.09
C GLU A 208 3.20 -12.96 -9.11
N GLU A 209 2.47 -13.41 -10.12
CA GLU A 209 1.76 -12.51 -10.99
C GLU A 209 0.54 -11.92 -10.26
N PHE A 210 0.54 -10.61 -10.09
CA PHE A 210 -0.51 -9.88 -9.42
C PHE A 210 -0.86 -8.63 -10.22
N GLY A 211 -2.13 -8.47 -10.55
CA GLY A 211 -2.57 -7.34 -11.37
C GLY A 211 -1.93 -7.31 -12.76
N GLY A 212 -1.65 -8.46 -13.37
CA GLY A 212 -1.02 -8.57 -14.70
C GLY A 212 0.47 -8.23 -14.72
N ARG A 213 1.16 -8.38 -13.60
CA ARG A 213 2.61 -8.11 -13.48
C ARG A 213 3.22 -8.81 -12.28
N PRO A 214 4.54 -9.16 -12.33
CA PRO A 214 5.20 -9.77 -11.20
C PRO A 214 5.29 -8.79 -10.03
N ARG A 215 4.85 -9.25 -8.85
CA ARG A 215 4.86 -8.51 -7.58
C ARG A 215 5.40 -9.40 -6.48
N THR A 216 5.98 -8.79 -5.46
CA THR A 216 6.27 -9.47 -4.20
C THR A 216 5.05 -9.33 -3.29
N LEU A 217 4.49 -10.44 -2.89
CA LEU A 217 3.34 -10.53 -1.99
C LEU A 217 3.83 -10.98 -0.62
N VAL A 218 3.50 -10.21 0.40
CA VAL A 218 3.88 -10.47 1.78
C VAL A 218 2.61 -10.69 2.60
N TRP A 219 2.54 -11.84 3.24
CA TRP A 219 1.50 -12.22 4.17
C TRP A 219 2.06 -12.28 5.57
N MET A 220 1.33 -11.77 6.52
CA MET A 220 1.69 -11.76 7.93
C MET A 220 0.45 -12.07 8.77
N TRP A 221 0.54 -13.05 9.67
CA TRP A 221 -0.55 -13.45 10.57
C TRP A 221 -0.16 -13.15 12.01
N LYS A 222 -1.13 -12.69 12.76
CA LYS A 222 -1.01 -12.48 14.21
C LYS A 222 -1.04 -13.80 14.96
#